data_36c48d1c3b08171c74660195fb004270
#
_entry.id   36c48d1c3b08171c74660195fb004270
#
_cell.length_a   1.000
_cell.length_b   1.000
_cell.length_c   1.000
_cell.angle_alpha   90.00
_cell.angle_beta   90.00
_cell.angle_gamma   90.00
#
_symmetry.space_group_name_H-M   'P 1'
#
loop_
_entity.id
_entity.type
_entity.pdbx_description
1 polymer ?
#
loop_
_entity_poly.entity_id
_entity_poly.type
_entity_poly.pdbx_seq_one_letter_code
_entity_poly.pdbx_strand_id
1 'polypeptide(L)'
;ALHRIAYLLYTFRDSISSKDILIISPNKVFSDYISNVLPELGEETVPETSMEQILSGVLEHKYKYQTYFGLVNELLEKPSSSLINRIAYKASFGFISELDKFILHIENTYFKAADVKLTKYITIPAPFIEEQYLRFNRYPIRRRFDAMADYMLDMLKIQYTFTVTTTGRNLLKKEIRLMFAGNNDIQVYKDFFKWTNNPGMFKMRKGHTLEYSDLAPLAYLHLALEGNGNQPFRVKHLLIDEMQDYSPIQYKVIQKLFPCRKTVLGDAGQSVNPYGSSTAETIQKSLTASEIMKLCKSYRSTFEITDFAQKIHPNAELEPVARHGEKPQILQFGSAVEELSGIMGLISTYRKSGYKSLGIICKTEQQARKMADMLKSYANDISFLSSQSSAF
;
A
#
# COMPACT_ATOMS: atom_id res chain seq x y z
N ALA A 1 3.98 16.98 -5.59
CA ALA A 1 3.01 16.80 -4.49
C ALA A 1 2.65 18.14 -3.85
N LEU A 2 3.59 18.88 -3.21
CA LEU A 2 3.37 20.10 -2.42
C LEU A 2 2.59 21.20 -3.16
N HIS A 3 3.00 21.59 -4.36
CA HIS A 3 2.28 22.59 -5.14
C HIS A 3 0.83 22.21 -5.46
N ARG A 4 0.55 20.90 -5.59
CA ARG A 4 -0.83 20.43 -5.80
C ARG A 4 -1.65 20.57 -4.52
N ILE A 5 -1.06 20.32 -3.36
CA ILE A 5 -1.72 20.49 -2.07
C ILE A 5 -2.02 21.98 -1.83
N ALA A 6 -1.01 22.84 -1.96
CA ALA A 6 -1.19 24.29 -1.82
C ALA A 6 -2.26 24.82 -2.76
N TYR A 7 -2.26 24.38 -4.04
CA TYR A 7 -3.30 24.72 -5.00
C TYR A 7 -4.70 24.28 -4.53
N LEU A 8 -4.85 23.07 -4.01
CA LEU A 8 -6.14 22.57 -3.54
C LEU A 8 -6.63 23.37 -2.33
N LEU A 9 -5.77 23.63 -1.35
CA LEU A 9 -6.10 24.39 -0.15
C LEU A 9 -6.46 25.84 -0.48
N TYR A 10 -5.71 26.47 -1.40
CA TYR A 10 -5.98 27.85 -1.82
C TYR A 10 -7.26 27.95 -2.65
N THR A 11 -7.41 27.09 -3.68
CA THR A 11 -8.51 27.21 -4.64
C THR A 11 -9.85 26.79 -4.03
N PHE A 12 -9.85 25.83 -3.13
CA PHE A 12 -11.05 25.24 -2.53
C PHE A 12 -11.17 25.51 -1.03
N ARG A 13 -10.56 26.60 -0.54
CA ARG A 13 -10.48 26.96 0.88
C ARG A 13 -11.82 26.97 1.63
N ASP A 14 -12.94 27.23 0.91
CA ASP A 14 -14.28 27.25 1.51
C ASP A 14 -14.88 25.83 1.67
N SER A 15 -14.26 24.80 1.08
CA SER A 15 -14.80 23.43 1.03
C SER A 15 -13.79 22.35 1.42
N ILE A 16 -12.49 22.62 1.36
CA ILE A 16 -11.40 21.70 1.67
C ILE A 16 -10.44 22.36 2.65
N SER A 17 -10.20 21.70 3.77
CA SER A 17 -9.17 22.05 4.75
C SER A 17 -8.01 21.05 4.71
N SER A 18 -6.92 21.33 5.42
CA SER A 18 -5.78 20.42 5.57
C SER A 18 -6.21 19.03 6.07
N LYS A 19 -7.18 18.96 6.97
CA LYS A 19 -7.74 17.70 7.54
C LYS A 19 -8.56 16.89 6.54
N ASP A 20 -9.01 17.48 5.45
CA ASP A 20 -9.78 16.82 4.38
C ASP A 20 -8.86 16.17 3.32
N ILE A 21 -7.54 16.41 3.39
CA ILE A 21 -6.54 15.85 2.48
C ILE A 21 -5.75 14.79 3.24
N LEU A 22 -5.49 13.67 2.59
CA LEU A 22 -4.57 12.64 3.08
C LEU A 22 -3.49 12.40 2.03
N ILE A 23 -2.23 12.30 2.46
CA ILE A 23 -1.10 11.98 1.60
C ILE A 23 -0.68 10.54 1.87
N ILE A 24 -0.53 9.75 0.79
CA ILE A 24 0.15 8.46 0.84
C ILE A 24 1.55 8.66 0.27
N SER A 25 2.57 8.42 1.09
CA SER A 25 3.98 8.50 0.69
C SER A 25 4.71 7.17 0.97
N PRO A 26 5.81 6.88 0.24
CA PRO A 26 6.52 5.62 0.38
C PRO A 26 7.36 5.54 1.66
N ASN A 27 7.77 6.67 2.25
CA ASN A 27 8.66 6.68 3.39
C ASN A 27 8.47 7.91 4.31
N LYS A 28 8.93 7.74 5.56
CA LYS A 28 8.81 8.77 6.61
C LYS A 28 9.65 10.02 6.34
N VAL A 29 10.79 9.89 5.66
CA VAL A 29 11.67 11.04 5.34
C VAL A 29 10.96 12.03 4.42
N PHE A 30 10.20 11.52 3.46
CA PHE A 30 9.39 12.35 2.58
C PHE A 30 8.24 13.03 3.35
N SER A 31 7.64 12.29 4.29
CA SER A 31 6.65 12.78 5.23
C SER A 31 7.15 13.99 6.02
N ASP A 32 8.28 13.82 6.68
CA ASP A 32 8.91 14.89 7.47
C ASP A 32 9.23 16.13 6.60
N TYR A 33 9.66 15.92 5.34
CA TYR A 33 9.93 17.01 4.40
C TYR A 33 8.66 17.79 4.05
N ILE A 34 7.56 17.10 3.70
CA ILE A 34 6.27 17.76 3.39
C ILE A 34 5.74 18.53 4.61
N SER A 35 5.81 17.92 5.78
CA SER A 35 5.33 18.53 7.04
C SER A 35 6.10 19.81 7.39
N ASN A 36 7.35 19.94 6.98
CA ASN A 36 8.16 21.14 7.22
C ASN A 36 7.94 22.22 6.15
N VAL A 37 7.70 21.84 4.89
CA VAL A 37 7.60 22.82 3.79
C VAL A 37 6.21 23.45 3.69
N LEU A 38 5.13 22.73 4.03
CA LEU A 38 3.77 23.31 4.00
C LEU A 38 3.61 24.54 4.88
N PRO A 39 4.11 24.57 6.13
CA PRO A 39 4.10 25.79 6.97
C PRO A 39 4.88 26.95 6.36
N GLU A 40 5.99 26.70 5.64
CA GLU A 40 6.74 27.75 4.93
C GLU A 40 5.92 28.37 3.79
N LEU A 41 4.94 27.64 3.25
CA LEU A 41 4.00 28.13 2.24
C LEU A 41 2.75 28.78 2.89
N GLY A 42 2.70 28.91 4.20
CA GLY A 42 1.58 29.51 4.94
C GLY A 42 0.39 28.58 5.13
N GLU A 43 0.57 27.27 4.88
CA GLU A 43 -0.49 26.25 4.97
C GLU A 43 -0.34 25.40 6.24
N GLU A 44 -1.47 24.87 6.76
CA GLU A 44 -1.44 23.92 7.86
C GLU A 44 -0.86 22.57 7.41
N THR A 45 -0.34 21.81 8.38
CA THR A 45 0.13 20.43 8.13
C THR A 45 -1.01 19.53 7.67
N VAL A 46 -0.73 18.71 6.66
CA VAL A 46 -1.68 17.76 6.10
C VAL A 46 -1.39 16.35 6.65
N PRO A 47 -2.42 15.58 7.06
CA PRO A 47 -2.26 14.20 7.49
C PRO A 47 -1.56 13.33 6.43
N GLU A 48 -0.65 12.50 6.88
CA GLU A 48 0.11 11.62 6.03
C GLU A 48 0.15 10.18 6.57
N THR A 49 0.27 9.22 5.66
CA THR A 49 0.35 7.79 5.99
C THR A 49 1.14 7.03 4.93
N SER A 50 1.60 5.83 5.26
CA SER A 50 2.21 4.93 4.29
C SER A 50 1.22 3.84 3.83
N MET A 51 1.49 3.24 2.66
CA MET A 51 0.71 2.09 2.19
C MET A 51 0.72 0.94 3.20
N GLU A 52 1.86 0.69 3.84
CA GLU A 52 1.98 -0.35 4.87
C GLU A 52 1.07 -0.09 6.07
N GLN A 53 1.00 1.16 6.54
CA GLN A 53 0.12 1.54 7.64
C GLN A 53 -1.35 1.38 7.28
N ILE A 54 -1.75 1.76 6.07
CA ILE A 54 -3.11 1.56 5.56
C ILE A 54 -3.46 0.07 5.55
N LEU A 55 -2.62 -0.75 4.90
CA LEU A 55 -2.87 -2.18 4.75
C LEU A 55 -2.86 -2.90 6.10
N SER A 56 -1.93 -2.56 6.99
CA SER A 56 -1.88 -3.09 8.35
C SER A 56 -3.10 -2.67 9.17
N GLY A 57 -3.57 -1.43 9.02
CA GLY A 57 -4.79 -0.93 9.65
C GLY A 57 -6.05 -1.68 9.16
N VAL A 58 -6.17 -1.92 7.85
CA VAL A 58 -7.25 -2.76 7.29
C VAL A 58 -7.26 -4.15 7.91
N LEU A 59 -6.08 -4.72 8.11
CA LEU A 59 -5.90 -6.04 8.73
C LEU A 59 -5.89 -5.99 10.27
N GLU A 60 -6.32 -4.87 10.87
CA GLU A 60 -6.43 -4.66 12.31
C GLU A 60 -5.13 -4.97 13.07
N HIS A 61 -3.97 -4.75 12.42
CA HIS A 61 -2.62 -5.01 12.96
C HIS A 61 -2.39 -6.47 13.41
N LYS A 62 -3.17 -7.44 12.91
CA LYS A 62 -3.12 -8.84 13.34
C LYS A 62 -1.91 -9.61 12.83
N TYR A 63 -1.23 -9.14 11.78
CA TYR A 63 -0.21 -9.90 11.06
C TYR A 63 1.15 -9.22 11.11
N LYS A 64 2.20 -10.03 11.32
CA LYS A 64 3.58 -9.61 11.04
C LYS A 64 3.82 -9.70 9.54
N TYR A 65 4.52 -8.72 8.98
CA TYR A 65 4.83 -8.66 7.56
C TYR A 65 6.24 -8.12 7.30
N GLN A 66 6.79 -8.47 6.15
CA GLN A 66 8.02 -7.89 5.61
C GLN A 66 7.71 -6.46 5.15
N THR A 67 8.58 -5.51 5.52
CA THR A 67 8.46 -4.13 5.01
C THR A 67 8.84 -4.04 3.54
N TYR A 68 8.42 -2.98 2.85
CA TYR A 68 8.82 -2.70 1.47
C TYR A 68 10.35 -2.63 1.32
N PHE A 69 11.04 -1.91 2.22
CA PHE A 69 12.49 -1.87 2.23
C PHE A 69 13.12 -3.25 2.44
N GLY A 70 12.55 -4.07 3.31
CA GLY A 70 13.00 -5.44 3.51
C GLY A 70 12.87 -6.30 2.25
N LEU A 71 11.80 -6.10 1.47
CA LEU A 71 11.64 -6.74 0.17
C LEU A 71 12.68 -6.26 -0.85
N VAL A 72 12.86 -4.94 -0.98
CA VAL A 72 13.82 -4.35 -1.93
C VAL A 72 15.26 -4.81 -1.61
N ASN A 73 15.66 -4.79 -0.33
CA ASN A 73 16.97 -5.30 0.08
C ASN A 73 17.15 -6.78 -0.28
N GLU A 74 16.13 -7.61 -0.06
CA GLU A 74 16.20 -9.03 -0.43
C GLU A 74 16.34 -9.23 -1.94
N LEU A 75 15.63 -8.44 -2.76
CA LEU A 75 15.76 -8.47 -4.22
C LEU A 75 17.14 -8.02 -4.70
N LEU A 76 17.77 -7.06 -4.00
CA LEU A 76 19.09 -6.56 -4.36
C LEU A 76 20.23 -7.49 -3.91
N GLU A 77 20.10 -8.09 -2.72
CA GLU A 77 21.16 -8.88 -2.12
C GLU A 77 21.07 -10.38 -2.47
N LYS A 78 19.86 -10.92 -2.51
CA LYS A 78 19.58 -12.36 -2.66
C LYS A 78 18.36 -12.62 -3.56
N PRO A 79 18.38 -12.17 -4.82
CA PRO A 79 17.26 -12.40 -5.71
C PRO A 79 17.03 -13.91 -5.89
N SER A 80 15.77 -14.34 -5.79
CA SER A 80 15.40 -15.71 -6.12
C SER A 80 14.24 -15.71 -7.13
N SER A 81 14.34 -16.56 -8.15
CA SER A 81 13.30 -16.67 -9.18
C SER A 81 11.91 -16.97 -8.59
N SER A 82 11.86 -17.76 -7.52
CA SER A 82 10.59 -18.08 -6.85
C SER A 82 9.96 -16.86 -6.15
N LEU A 83 10.76 -15.98 -5.55
CA LEU A 83 10.28 -14.73 -4.95
C LEU A 83 9.80 -13.77 -6.04
N ILE A 84 10.60 -13.59 -7.09
CA ILE A 84 10.27 -12.73 -8.24
C ILE A 84 8.94 -13.18 -8.86
N ASN A 85 8.77 -14.48 -9.10
CA ASN A 85 7.54 -15.04 -9.66
C ASN A 85 6.31 -14.78 -8.77
N ARG A 86 6.45 -14.90 -7.44
CA ARG A 86 5.35 -14.61 -6.51
C ARG A 86 4.97 -13.13 -6.54
N ILE A 87 5.94 -12.22 -6.60
CA ILE A 87 5.71 -10.77 -6.68
C ILE A 87 4.99 -10.44 -8.00
N ALA A 88 5.54 -10.89 -9.13
CA ALA A 88 5.00 -10.62 -10.46
C ALA A 88 3.57 -11.17 -10.62
N TYR A 89 3.31 -12.39 -10.14
CA TYR A 89 1.98 -12.98 -10.17
C TYR A 89 0.97 -12.14 -9.40
N LYS A 90 1.29 -11.78 -8.13
CA LYS A 90 0.39 -11.01 -7.25
C LYS A 90 0.19 -9.54 -7.70
N ALA A 91 1.11 -9.01 -8.50
CA ALA A 91 1.00 -7.68 -9.09
C ALA A 91 0.21 -7.66 -10.40
N SER A 92 -0.14 -8.81 -10.96
CA SER A 92 -0.83 -8.90 -12.25
C SER A 92 -2.34 -8.61 -12.15
N PHE A 93 -2.94 -8.10 -13.22
CA PHE A 93 -4.40 -8.01 -13.33
C PHE A 93 -5.08 -9.38 -13.39
N GLY A 94 -4.38 -10.41 -13.91
CA GLY A 94 -4.85 -11.79 -13.87
C GLY A 94 -5.11 -12.26 -12.45
N PHE A 95 -4.17 -12.01 -11.55
CA PHE A 95 -4.31 -12.33 -10.13
C PHE A 95 -5.52 -11.63 -9.49
N ILE A 96 -5.72 -10.34 -9.77
CA ILE A 96 -6.88 -9.58 -9.25
C ILE A 96 -8.18 -10.20 -9.76
N SER A 97 -8.25 -10.54 -11.06
CA SER A 97 -9.43 -11.18 -11.65
C SER A 97 -9.71 -12.57 -11.04
N GLU A 98 -8.67 -13.36 -10.77
CA GLU A 98 -8.81 -14.66 -10.10
C GLU A 98 -9.27 -14.49 -8.66
N LEU A 99 -8.75 -13.50 -7.93
CA LEU A 99 -9.15 -13.22 -6.56
C LEU A 99 -10.61 -12.74 -6.49
N ASP A 100 -11.07 -11.90 -7.44
CA ASP A 100 -12.47 -11.48 -7.55
C ASP A 100 -13.40 -12.68 -7.79
N LYS A 101 -13.02 -13.59 -8.71
CA LYS A 101 -13.76 -14.85 -8.95
C LYS A 101 -13.81 -15.75 -7.72
N PHE A 102 -12.72 -15.82 -6.97
CA PHE A 102 -12.65 -16.60 -5.74
C PHE A 102 -13.53 -15.99 -4.64
N ILE A 103 -13.60 -14.65 -4.52
CA ILE A 103 -14.51 -13.98 -3.60
C ILE A 103 -15.97 -14.34 -3.93
N LEU A 104 -16.36 -14.36 -5.20
CA LEU A 104 -17.68 -14.83 -5.64
C LEU A 104 -17.88 -16.33 -5.33
N HIS A 105 -16.86 -17.15 -5.48
CA HIS A 105 -16.92 -18.56 -5.09
C HIS A 105 -17.16 -18.71 -3.59
N ILE A 106 -16.44 -17.98 -2.74
CA ILE A 106 -16.67 -17.95 -1.29
C ILE A 106 -18.11 -17.58 -0.96
N GLU A 107 -18.60 -16.50 -1.56
CA GLU A 107 -19.95 -15.99 -1.36
C GLU A 107 -21.01 -17.06 -1.63
N ASN A 108 -20.83 -17.86 -2.66
CA ASN A 108 -21.80 -18.87 -3.09
C ASN A 108 -21.64 -20.25 -2.43
N THR A 109 -20.47 -20.55 -1.85
CA THR A 109 -20.18 -21.94 -1.43
C THR A 109 -19.78 -22.10 0.03
N TYR A 110 -19.29 -21.04 0.70
CA TYR A 110 -18.77 -21.12 2.07
C TYR A 110 -19.86 -20.97 3.13
N PHE A 111 -21.02 -20.40 2.78
CA PHE A 111 -22.17 -20.34 3.67
C PHE A 111 -23.07 -21.54 3.42
N LYS A 112 -23.37 -22.28 4.48
CA LYS A 112 -24.30 -23.44 4.46
C LYS A 112 -25.31 -23.26 5.57
N ALA A 113 -26.52 -22.82 5.19
CA ALA A 113 -27.59 -22.62 6.10
C ALA A 113 -27.98 -23.94 6.81
N ALA A 114 -28.29 -23.85 8.10
CA ALA A 114 -28.80 -24.94 8.94
C ALA A 114 -29.91 -24.41 9.84
N ASP A 115 -30.78 -25.29 10.30
CA ASP A 115 -31.85 -24.94 11.22
C ASP A 115 -31.28 -24.43 12.55
N VAL A 116 -31.83 -23.32 13.09
CA VAL A 116 -31.44 -22.76 14.38
C VAL A 116 -32.60 -22.85 15.37
N LYS A 117 -32.43 -23.62 16.45
CA LYS A 117 -33.39 -23.69 17.57
C LYS A 117 -33.12 -22.53 18.53
N LEU A 118 -33.97 -21.50 18.50
CA LEU A 118 -33.88 -20.37 19.42
C LEU A 118 -34.46 -20.69 20.80
N THR A 119 -35.53 -21.44 20.81
CA THR A 119 -36.21 -21.88 22.05
C THR A 119 -36.77 -23.31 21.85
N LYS A 120 -37.41 -23.86 22.90
CA LYS A 120 -38.09 -25.15 22.80
C LYS A 120 -39.20 -25.14 21.71
N TYR A 121 -39.74 -23.97 21.39
CA TYR A 121 -40.91 -23.82 20.51
C TYR A 121 -40.61 -23.10 19.20
N ILE A 122 -39.46 -22.44 19.07
CA ILE A 122 -39.12 -21.62 17.92
C ILE A 122 -37.84 -22.15 17.25
N THR A 123 -38.00 -22.61 16.03
CA THR A 123 -36.90 -23.00 15.15
C THR A 123 -36.94 -22.12 13.91
N ILE A 124 -35.82 -21.52 13.55
CA ILE A 124 -35.65 -20.79 12.28
C ILE A 124 -35.15 -21.81 11.25
N PRO A 125 -35.91 -22.07 10.17
CA PRO A 125 -35.52 -23.07 9.18
C PRO A 125 -34.40 -22.61 8.27
N ALA A 126 -33.54 -23.54 7.86
CA ALA A 126 -32.40 -23.28 6.96
C ALA A 126 -32.79 -22.56 5.67
N PRO A 127 -33.89 -22.91 4.94
CA PRO A 127 -34.27 -22.20 3.73
C PRO A 127 -34.53 -20.69 3.95
N PHE A 128 -35.12 -20.33 5.10
CA PHE A 128 -35.32 -18.91 5.42
C PHE A 128 -34.02 -18.18 5.72
N ILE A 129 -33.09 -18.86 6.43
CA ILE A 129 -31.74 -18.30 6.67
C ILE A 129 -30.97 -18.09 5.35
N GLU A 130 -31.05 -19.04 4.43
CA GLU A 130 -30.44 -18.95 3.12
C GLU A 130 -31.04 -17.81 2.29
N GLU A 131 -32.34 -17.65 2.28
CA GLU A 131 -33.00 -16.52 1.64
C GLU A 131 -32.53 -15.18 2.19
N GLN A 132 -32.38 -15.05 3.52
CA GLN A 132 -31.88 -13.82 4.12
C GLN A 132 -30.41 -13.59 3.77
N TYR A 133 -29.55 -14.61 3.72
CA TYR A 133 -28.16 -14.48 3.29
C TYR A 133 -28.07 -13.89 1.89
N LEU A 134 -28.88 -14.32 0.95
CA LEU A 134 -28.94 -13.79 -0.40
C LEU A 134 -29.53 -12.36 -0.45
N ARG A 135 -30.53 -12.07 0.37
CA ARG A 135 -31.16 -10.75 0.47
C ARG A 135 -30.20 -9.67 0.91
N PHE A 136 -29.27 -10.00 1.81
CA PHE A 136 -28.27 -9.08 2.35
C PHE A 136 -26.97 -9.04 1.51
N ASN A 137 -26.98 -9.42 0.24
CA ASN A 137 -25.82 -9.49 -0.65
C ASN A 137 -25.08 -8.16 -0.88
N ARG A 138 -25.71 -7.01 -0.58
CA ARG A 138 -25.07 -5.69 -0.65
C ARG A 138 -24.08 -5.42 0.48
N TYR A 139 -24.14 -6.20 1.56
CA TYR A 139 -23.18 -6.12 2.64
C TYR A 139 -21.97 -7.01 2.38
N PRO A 140 -20.80 -6.66 2.92
CA PRO A 140 -19.65 -7.57 2.96
C PRO A 140 -20.04 -8.91 3.59
N ILE A 141 -19.43 -10.00 3.14
CA ILE A 141 -19.95 -11.36 3.41
C ILE A 141 -20.20 -11.62 4.90
N ARG A 142 -19.25 -11.31 5.77
CA ARG A 142 -19.40 -11.56 7.23
C ARG A 142 -20.29 -10.52 7.93
N ARG A 143 -20.41 -9.30 7.39
CA ARG A 143 -21.33 -8.28 7.92
C ARG A 143 -22.80 -8.63 7.68
N ARG A 144 -23.10 -9.48 6.70
CA ARG A 144 -24.46 -10.00 6.47
C ARG A 144 -24.98 -10.72 7.69
N PHE A 145 -24.13 -11.48 8.40
CA PHE A 145 -24.55 -12.34 9.51
C PHE A 145 -25.22 -11.57 10.63
N ASP A 146 -24.69 -10.42 11.01
CA ASP A 146 -25.32 -9.61 12.04
C ASP A 146 -26.60 -8.92 11.52
N ALA A 147 -26.56 -8.38 10.29
CA ALA A 147 -27.72 -7.72 9.69
C ALA A 147 -28.90 -8.68 9.48
N MET A 148 -28.65 -9.87 8.97
CA MET A 148 -29.70 -10.88 8.78
C MET A 148 -30.23 -11.43 10.10
N ALA A 149 -29.35 -11.62 11.12
CA ALA A 149 -29.80 -12.05 12.45
C ALA A 149 -30.74 -11.01 13.07
N ASP A 150 -30.37 -9.74 13.07
CA ASP A 150 -31.21 -8.69 13.62
C ASP A 150 -32.54 -8.58 12.87
N TYR A 151 -32.52 -8.64 11.53
CA TYR A 151 -33.75 -8.67 10.73
C TYR A 151 -34.65 -9.85 11.06
N MET A 152 -34.10 -11.07 11.13
CA MET A 152 -34.89 -12.27 11.48
C MET A 152 -35.51 -12.16 12.88
N LEU A 153 -34.80 -11.58 13.85
CA LEU A 153 -35.35 -11.37 15.20
C LEU A 153 -36.48 -10.34 15.21
N ASP A 154 -36.38 -9.28 14.41
CA ASP A 154 -37.45 -8.30 14.29
C ASP A 154 -38.70 -8.93 13.62
N MET A 155 -38.51 -9.78 12.60
CA MET A 155 -39.61 -10.51 11.98
C MET A 155 -40.31 -11.46 12.97
N LEU A 156 -39.56 -12.20 13.78
CA LEU A 156 -40.13 -13.09 14.83
C LEU A 156 -40.91 -12.29 15.88
N LYS A 157 -40.42 -11.11 16.26
CA LYS A 157 -41.12 -10.22 17.18
C LYS A 157 -42.47 -9.78 16.64
N ILE A 158 -42.54 -9.44 15.37
CA ILE A 158 -43.79 -9.00 14.69
C ILE A 158 -44.76 -10.20 14.56
N GLN A 159 -44.27 -11.36 14.10
CA GLN A 159 -45.10 -12.48 13.73
C GLN A 159 -45.65 -13.25 14.96
N TYR A 160 -44.85 -13.35 16.03
CA TYR A 160 -45.20 -14.20 17.20
C TYR A 160 -45.39 -13.41 18.50
N THR A 161 -45.34 -12.07 18.47
CA THR A 161 -45.37 -11.22 19.68
C THR A 161 -44.27 -11.64 20.69
N PHE A 162 -43.22 -12.27 20.21
CA PHE A 162 -42.16 -12.89 21.01
C PHE A 162 -40.97 -11.96 21.14
N THR A 163 -40.65 -11.61 22.39
CA THR A 163 -39.44 -10.80 22.67
C THR A 163 -38.26 -11.74 22.89
N VAL A 164 -37.30 -11.71 21.94
CA VAL A 164 -36.07 -12.48 22.06
C VAL A 164 -35.16 -11.86 23.12
N THR A 165 -34.70 -12.65 24.06
CA THR A 165 -33.73 -12.26 25.07
C THR A 165 -32.37 -11.95 24.45
N THR A 166 -31.51 -11.17 25.13
CA THR A 166 -30.14 -10.93 24.72
C THR A 166 -29.36 -12.24 24.47
N THR A 167 -29.61 -13.26 25.30
CA THR A 167 -29.04 -14.59 25.14
C THR A 167 -29.45 -15.22 23.82
N GLY A 168 -30.73 -15.17 23.47
CA GLY A 168 -31.26 -15.72 22.21
C GLY A 168 -30.69 -14.97 20.98
N ARG A 169 -30.55 -13.65 21.07
CA ARG A 169 -29.90 -12.83 20.01
C ARG A 169 -28.45 -13.26 19.79
N ASN A 170 -27.69 -13.41 20.87
CA ASN A 170 -26.28 -13.82 20.79
C ASN A 170 -26.13 -15.25 20.27
N LEU A 171 -27.06 -16.16 20.67
CA LEU A 171 -27.10 -17.52 20.15
C LEU A 171 -27.30 -17.50 18.63
N LEU A 172 -28.32 -16.80 18.12
CA LEU A 172 -28.60 -16.74 16.68
C LEU A 172 -27.38 -16.19 15.90
N LYS A 173 -26.79 -15.08 16.34
CA LYS A 173 -25.60 -14.52 15.71
C LYS A 173 -24.42 -15.50 15.69
N LYS A 174 -24.23 -16.25 16.78
CA LYS A 174 -23.19 -17.28 16.87
C LYS A 174 -23.45 -18.42 15.89
N GLU A 175 -24.65 -18.97 15.88
CA GLU A 175 -25.01 -20.11 15.01
C GLU A 175 -24.87 -19.72 13.52
N ILE A 176 -25.36 -18.53 13.12
CA ILE A 176 -25.20 -18.05 11.74
C ILE A 176 -23.71 -17.91 11.34
N ARG A 177 -22.86 -17.40 12.23
CA ARG A 177 -21.42 -17.29 11.95
C ARG A 177 -20.76 -18.67 11.80
N LEU A 178 -21.22 -19.69 12.52
CA LEU A 178 -20.71 -21.05 12.39
C LEU A 178 -21.10 -21.72 11.07
N MET A 179 -22.14 -21.24 10.39
CA MET A 179 -22.55 -21.71 9.07
C MET A 179 -21.59 -21.29 7.96
N PHE A 180 -20.64 -20.38 8.26
CA PHE A 180 -19.66 -19.89 7.29
C PHE A 180 -18.29 -20.49 7.54
N ALA A 181 -17.75 -21.20 6.53
CA ALA A 181 -16.45 -21.87 6.63
C ALA A 181 -15.23 -20.93 6.62
N GLY A 182 -15.42 -19.67 6.20
CA GLY A 182 -14.35 -18.68 5.98
C GLY A 182 -14.11 -17.74 7.17
N ASN A 183 -13.88 -18.24 8.38
CA ASN A 183 -13.71 -17.40 9.58
C ASN A 183 -12.28 -16.90 9.82
N ASN A 184 -11.29 -17.42 9.10
CA ASN A 184 -9.87 -17.02 9.21
C ASN A 184 -9.34 -16.56 7.87
N ASP A 185 -8.91 -15.28 7.78
CA ASP A 185 -8.47 -14.66 6.53
C ASP A 185 -7.27 -15.36 5.90
N ILE A 186 -6.27 -15.74 6.71
CA ILE A 186 -5.09 -16.47 6.23
C ILE A 186 -5.48 -17.84 5.67
N GLN A 187 -6.44 -18.53 6.31
CA GLN A 187 -6.90 -19.80 5.80
C GLN A 187 -7.66 -19.63 4.48
N VAL A 188 -8.56 -18.66 4.39
CA VAL A 188 -9.27 -18.31 3.15
C VAL A 188 -8.29 -17.92 2.05
N TYR A 189 -7.26 -17.14 2.39
CA TYR A 189 -6.21 -16.75 1.43
C TYR A 189 -5.37 -17.95 0.96
N LYS A 190 -5.09 -18.92 1.82
CA LYS A 190 -4.46 -20.20 1.41
C LYS A 190 -5.37 -21.03 0.50
N ASP A 191 -6.67 -21.03 0.79
CA ASP A 191 -7.65 -21.77 -0.02
C ASP A 191 -7.80 -21.17 -1.42
N PHE A 192 -7.61 -19.83 -1.57
CA PHE A 192 -7.49 -19.19 -2.89
C PHE A 192 -6.37 -19.83 -3.73
N PHE A 193 -5.17 -20.02 -3.19
CA PHE A 193 -4.06 -20.62 -3.94
C PHE A 193 -4.26 -22.10 -4.24
N LYS A 194 -5.02 -22.81 -3.42
CA LYS A 194 -5.45 -24.18 -3.75
C LYS A 194 -6.49 -24.17 -4.87
N TRP A 195 -7.47 -23.27 -4.78
CA TRP A 195 -8.53 -23.11 -5.76
C TRP A 195 -8.00 -22.77 -7.16
N THR A 196 -6.96 -21.90 -7.25
CA THR A 196 -6.27 -21.56 -8.49
C THR A 196 -5.24 -22.62 -8.93
N ASN A 197 -5.08 -23.71 -8.16
CA ASN A 197 -4.03 -24.73 -8.37
C ASN A 197 -2.60 -24.19 -8.36
N ASN A 198 -2.35 -23.12 -7.61
CA ASN A 198 -1.05 -22.44 -7.50
C ASN A 198 -0.56 -22.34 -6.03
N PRO A 199 -0.49 -23.45 -5.25
CA PRO A 199 -0.17 -23.38 -3.81
C PRO A 199 1.22 -22.81 -3.53
N GLY A 200 2.16 -22.92 -4.45
CA GLY A 200 3.53 -22.37 -4.35
C GLY A 200 3.62 -20.85 -4.42
N MET A 201 2.53 -20.17 -4.79
CA MET A 201 2.48 -18.70 -4.87
C MET A 201 2.23 -18.03 -3.52
N PHE A 202 1.90 -18.78 -2.47
CA PHE A 202 1.84 -18.30 -1.10
C PHE A 202 2.94 -18.93 -0.26
N LYS A 203 3.73 -18.09 0.42
CA LYS A 203 4.80 -18.54 1.30
C LYS A 203 4.88 -17.67 2.55
N MET A 204 4.66 -18.30 3.72
CA MET A 204 4.95 -17.64 4.99
C MET A 204 6.46 -17.65 5.27
N ARG A 205 6.99 -16.52 5.70
CA ARG A 205 8.37 -16.37 6.17
C ARG A 205 8.51 -16.92 7.60
N LYS A 206 9.75 -17.03 8.08
CA LYS A 206 10.05 -17.42 9.47
C LYS A 206 9.29 -16.51 10.45
N GLY A 207 8.84 -17.07 11.57
CA GLY A 207 8.08 -16.33 12.59
C GLY A 207 6.68 -15.91 12.17
N HIS A 208 6.03 -16.67 11.29
CA HIS A 208 4.67 -16.39 10.79
C HIS A 208 4.52 -14.99 10.15
N THR A 209 5.57 -14.52 9.47
CA THR A 209 5.62 -13.23 8.81
C THR A 209 5.17 -13.36 7.35
N LEU A 210 4.26 -12.49 6.90
CA LEU A 210 3.84 -12.39 5.50
C LEU A 210 4.95 -11.83 4.61
N GLU A 211 5.03 -12.26 3.34
CA GLU A 211 5.78 -11.49 2.35
C GLU A 211 5.07 -10.15 2.10
N TYR A 212 5.82 -9.10 1.79
CA TYR A 212 5.23 -7.79 1.48
C TYR A 212 4.16 -7.88 0.38
N SER A 213 4.42 -8.72 -0.64
CA SER A 213 3.51 -8.95 -1.77
C SER A 213 2.19 -9.61 -1.39
N ASP A 214 2.05 -10.19 -0.20
CA ASP A 214 0.81 -10.79 0.30
C ASP A 214 -0.06 -9.81 1.08
N LEU A 215 0.50 -8.68 1.53
CA LEU A 215 -0.19 -7.76 2.43
C LEU A 215 -1.43 -7.13 1.75
N ALA A 216 -1.27 -6.58 0.55
CA ALA A 216 -2.38 -5.97 -0.19
C ALA A 216 -3.44 -6.98 -0.68
N PRO A 217 -3.07 -8.16 -1.23
CA PRO A 217 -4.04 -9.21 -1.52
C PRO A 217 -4.87 -9.64 -0.34
N LEU A 218 -4.23 -9.84 0.81
CA LEU A 218 -4.94 -10.23 2.05
C LEU A 218 -5.87 -9.11 2.54
N ALA A 219 -5.42 -7.85 2.48
CA ALA A 219 -6.26 -6.69 2.81
C ALA A 219 -7.45 -6.56 1.84
N TYR A 220 -7.25 -6.80 0.55
CA TYR A 220 -8.32 -6.80 -0.44
C TYR A 220 -9.39 -7.85 -0.16
N LEU A 221 -8.95 -9.07 0.17
CA LEU A 221 -9.83 -10.18 0.60
C LEU A 221 -10.56 -9.82 1.90
N HIS A 222 -9.86 -9.30 2.90
CA HIS A 222 -10.46 -8.86 4.17
C HIS A 222 -11.56 -7.82 3.95
N LEU A 223 -11.33 -6.83 3.08
CA LEU A 223 -12.34 -5.83 2.72
C LEU A 223 -13.57 -6.42 2.04
N ALA A 224 -13.43 -7.49 1.28
CA ALA A 224 -14.57 -8.20 0.70
C ALA A 224 -15.36 -8.98 1.76
N LEU A 225 -14.68 -9.54 2.75
CA LEU A 225 -15.29 -10.31 3.82
C LEU A 225 -15.92 -9.44 4.92
N GLU A 226 -15.19 -8.42 5.41
CA GLU A 226 -15.57 -7.58 6.56
C GLU A 226 -16.00 -6.14 6.20
N GLY A 227 -15.65 -5.67 4.98
CA GLY A 227 -15.85 -4.26 4.61
C GLY A 227 -14.82 -3.33 5.22
N ASN A 228 -15.08 -2.03 5.08
CA ASN A 228 -14.14 -0.97 5.50
C ASN A 228 -14.05 -0.79 7.03
N GLY A 229 -14.89 -1.46 7.83
CA GLY A 229 -14.95 -1.23 9.28
C GLY A 229 -15.20 0.24 9.64
N ASN A 230 -14.76 0.64 10.82
CA ASN A 230 -14.74 2.04 11.27
C ASN A 230 -13.41 2.69 10.86
N GLN A 231 -13.11 2.79 9.56
CA GLN A 231 -11.89 3.47 9.14
C GLN A 231 -11.96 4.98 9.50
N PRO A 232 -10.93 5.53 10.12
CA PRO A 232 -10.95 6.91 10.63
C PRO A 232 -10.83 7.98 9.55
N PHE A 233 -10.60 7.58 8.28
CA PHE A 233 -10.27 8.51 7.21
C PHE A 233 -11.52 9.09 6.54
N ARG A 234 -11.99 10.24 7.00
CA ARG A 234 -12.95 11.07 6.27
C ARG A 234 -12.19 12.08 5.43
N VAL A 235 -11.62 11.66 4.31
CA VAL A 235 -10.90 12.54 3.40
C VAL A 235 -11.75 12.88 2.18
N LYS A 236 -11.64 14.11 1.70
CA LYS A 236 -12.27 14.59 0.46
C LYS A 236 -11.32 14.48 -0.73
N HIS A 237 -10.02 14.48 -0.47
CA HIS A 237 -9.00 14.35 -1.50
C HIS A 237 -7.83 13.50 -1.03
N LEU A 238 -7.47 12.48 -1.80
CA LEU A 238 -6.32 11.63 -1.56
C LEU A 238 -5.20 11.98 -2.54
N LEU A 239 -4.00 12.24 -2.02
CA LEU A 239 -2.81 12.43 -2.83
C LEU A 239 -1.90 11.23 -2.64
N ILE A 240 -1.48 10.62 -3.74
CA ILE A 240 -0.59 9.46 -3.77
C ILE A 240 0.69 9.90 -4.47
N ASP A 241 1.81 9.83 -3.77
CA ASP A 241 3.11 10.14 -4.34
C ASP A 241 3.90 8.87 -4.66
N GLU A 242 4.91 8.98 -5.52
CA GLU A 242 5.75 7.87 -6.00
C GLU A 242 4.89 6.70 -6.53
N MET A 243 4.00 7.01 -7.47
CA MET A 243 3.00 6.08 -8.01
C MET A 243 3.58 4.73 -8.44
N GLN A 244 4.82 4.71 -8.90
CA GLN A 244 5.52 3.55 -9.43
C GLN A 244 5.85 2.51 -8.36
N ASP A 245 5.83 2.88 -7.07
CA ASP A 245 6.16 1.96 -5.97
C ASP A 245 4.99 1.07 -5.55
N TYR A 246 3.78 1.35 -6.07
CA TYR A 246 2.58 0.60 -5.70
C TYR A 246 2.10 -0.32 -6.81
N SER A 247 1.65 -1.51 -6.41
CA SER A 247 1.11 -2.53 -7.33
C SER A 247 -0.37 -2.27 -7.68
N PRO A 248 -0.87 -2.83 -8.78
CA PRO A 248 -2.28 -2.73 -9.18
C PRO A 248 -3.28 -3.11 -8.08
N ILE A 249 -2.99 -4.16 -7.30
CA ILE A 249 -3.89 -4.57 -6.21
C ILE A 249 -3.91 -3.57 -5.06
N GLN A 250 -2.81 -2.86 -4.78
CA GLN A 250 -2.79 -1.77 -3.80
C GLN A 250 -3.71 -0.62 -4.25
N TYR A 251 -3.73 -0.27 -5.53
CA TYR A 251 -4.69 0.69 -6.07
C TYR A 251 -6.14 0.22 -5.95
N LYS A 252 -6.42 -1.08 -6.09
CA LYS A 252 -7.75 -1.64 -5.85
C LYS A 252 -8.17 -1.54 -4.38
N VAL A 253 -7.25 -1.73 -3.44
CA VAL A 253 -7.50 -1.49 -2.01
C VAL A 253 -7.78 -0.01 -1.76
N ILE A 254 -6.96 0.91 -2.30
CA ILE A 254 -7.18 2.35 -2.21
C ILE A 254 -8.55 2.74 -2.77
N GLN A 255 -8.96 2.19 -3.90
CA GLN A 255 -10.25 2.49 -4.51
C GLN A 255 -11.42 2.10 -3.61
N LYS A 256 -11.32 0.94 -2.94
CA LYS A 256 -12.34 0.48 -1.98
C LYS A 256 -12.40 1.32 -0.71
N LEU A 257 -11.25 1.76 -0.20
CA LEU A 257 -11.15 2.51 1.06
C LEU A 257 -11.51 3.99 0.93
N PHE A 258 -11.13 4.60 -0.17
CA PHE A 258 -11.23 6.05 -0.36
C PHE A 258 -12.11 6.39 -1.57
N PRO A 259 -13.44 6.54 -1.38
CA PRO A 259 -14.36 6.93 -2.46
C PRO A 259 -14.30 8.43 -2.76
N CYS A 260 -13.17 9.10 -2.53
CA CYS A 260 -12.93 10.52 -2.76
C CYS A 260 -12.14 10.75 -4.05
N ARG A 261 -11.99 12.04 -4.44
CA ARG A 261 -11.09 12.44 -5.53
C ARG A 261 -9.65 12.10 -5.20
N LYS A 262 -8.88 11.74 -6.23
CA LYS A 262 -7.48 11.33 -6.09
C LYS A 262 -6.58 12.12 -7.04
N THR A 263 -5.39 12.46 -6.57
CA THR A 263 -4.27 12.89 -7.42
C THR A 263 -3.14 11.88 -7.21
N VAL A 264 -2.68 11.27 -8.31
CA VAL A 264 -1.61 10.28 -8.30
C VAL A 264 -0.44 10.88 -9.04
N LEU A 265 0.72 10.92 -8.39
CA LEU A 265 1.95 11.54 -8.89
C LEU A 265 3.09 10.53 -8.87
N GLY A 266 4.00 10.63 -9.82
CA GLY A 266 5.22 9.82 -9.83
C GLY A 266 5.85 9.73 -11.21
N ASP A 267 6.88 8.92 -11.31
CA ASP A 267 7.64 8.67 -12.52
C ASP A 267 7.86 7.15 -12.70
N ALA A 268 7.20 6.57 -13.69
CA ALA A 268 7.32 5.13 -13.98
C ALA A 268 8.77 4.70 -14.31
N GLY A 269 9.59 5.63 -14.79
CA GLY A 269 11.03 5.39 -15.09
C GLY A 269 11.91 5.25 -13.84
N GLN A 270 11.41 5.64 -12.66
CA GLN A 270 12.15 5.58 -11.39
C GLN A 270 11.76 4.39 -10.50
N SER A 271 11.05 3.39 -11.03
CA SER A 271 10.67 2.21 -10.25
C SER A 271 11.89 1.42 -9.78
N VAL A 272 11.97 1.17 -8.47
CA VAL A 272 13.00 0.31 -7.86
C VAL A 272 12.57 -1.16 -7.78
N ASN A 273 11.28 -1.45 -7.99
CA ASN A 273 10.74 -2.82 -8.03
C ASN A 273 10.01 -3.07 -9.35
N PRO A 274 10.71 -3.49 -10.41
CA PRO A 274 10.11 -3.68 -11.73
C PRO A 274 9.11 -4.85 -11.79
N TYR A 275 9.09 -5.71 -10.77
CA TYR A 275 8.23 -6.90 -10.74
C TYR A 275 6.83 -6.64 -10.18
N GLY A 276 6.64 -5.53 -9.47
CA GLY A 276 5.38 -5.24 -8.78
C GLY A 276 4.91 -3.79 -8.88
N SER A 277 5.49 -3.00 -9.79
CA SER A 277 5.21 -1.58 -9.95
C SER A 277 4.09 -1.31 -10.96
N SER A 278 3.51 -0.11 -10.88
CA SER A 278 2.48 0.35 -11.80
C SER A 278 2.97 1.48 -12.70
N THR A 279 2.56 1.45 -13.96
CA THR A 279 2.65 2.59 -14.89
C THR A 279 1.37 3.43 -14.83
N ALA A 280 1.38 4.64 -15.41
CA ALA A 280 0.21 5.50 -15.47
C ALA A 280 -1.01 4.79 -16.12
N GLU A 281 -0.77 3.99 -17.17
CA GLU A 281 -1.80 3.22 -17.86
C GLU A 281 -2.36 2.08 -17.00
N THR A 282 -1.51 1.40 -16.22
CA THR A 282 -1.97 0.36 -15.28
C THR A 282 -2.76 0.95 -14.12
N ILE A 283 -2.38 2.13 -13.64
CA ILE A 283 -3.11 2.86 -12.61
C ILE A 283 -4.48 3.29 -13.15
N GLN A 284 -4.53 3.81 -14.38
CA GLN A 284 -5.79 4.19 -15.02
C GLN A 284 -6.77 3.02 -15.14
N LYS A 285 -6.29 1.81 -15.43
CA LYS A 285 -7.11 0.58 -15.41
C LYS A 285 -7.60 0.21 -14.01
N SER A 286 -6.85 0.60 -12.98
CA SER A 286 -7.19 0.30 -11.59
C SER A 286 -8.13 1.32 -10.96
N LEU A 287 -8.02 2.60 -11.35
CA LEU A 287 -8.81 3.72 -10.86
C LEU A 287 -9.77 4.17 -11.96
N THR A 288 -11.07 4.02 -11.70
CA THR A 288 -12.12 4.43 -12.65
C THR A 288 -12.16 5.96 -12.83
N ALA A 289 -12.51 6.42 -14.04
CA ALA A 289 -12.67 7.84 -14.39
C ALA A 289 -11.44 8.71 -14.08
N SER A 290 -10.23 8.22 -14.43
CA SER A 290 -8.98 8.94 -14.27
C SER A 290 -8.46 9.49 -15.60
N GLU A 291 -7.82 10.67 -15.53
CA GLU A 291 -7.12 11.31 -16.65
C GLU A 291 -5.61 11.24 -16.38
N ILE A 292 -4.84 11.04 -17.45
CA ILE A 292 -3.37 11.04 -17.39
C ILE A 292 -2.88 12.38 -17.92
N MET A 293 -2.06 13.06 -17.12
CA MET A 293 -1.33 14.25 -17.51
C MET A 293 0.17 13.97 -17.44
N LYS A 294 0.87 14.16 -18.53
CA LYS A 294 2.33 14.01 -18.63
C LYS A 294 3.04 15.33 -18.43
N LEU A 295 4.05 15.37 -17.57
CA LEU A 295 4.94 16.49 -17.37
C LEU A 295 6.29 16.13 -17.98
N CYS A 296 6.58 16.70 -19.15
CA CYS A 296 7.73 16.30 -19.95
C CYS A 296 9.02 17.11 -19.62
N LYS A 297 8.93 18.23 -18.86
CA LYS A 297 10.10 19.07 -18.54
C LYS A 297 10.69 18.73 -17.17
N SER A 298 11.99 18.46 -17.15
CA SER A 298 12.75 18.23 -15.92
C SER A 298 13.32 19.53 -15.37
N TYR A 299 12.66 20.10 -14.36
CA TYR A 299 13.13 21.35 -13.70
C TYR A 299 14.11 21.11 -12.55
N ARG A 300 14.20 19.90 -12.00
CA ARG A 300 15.04 19.57 -10.83
C ARG A 300 16.50 19.41 -11.22
N SER A 301 16.77 18.71 -12.30
CA SER A 301 18.13 18.36 -12.74
C SER A 301 18.68 19.33 -13.78
N THR A 302 20.01 19.44 -13.88
CA THR A 302 20.68 20.15 -14.97
C THR A 302 20.57 19.38 -16.27
N PHE A 303 20.84 20.06 -17.39
CA PHE A 303 20.87 19.43 -18.71
C PHE A 303 21.80 18.21 -18.73
N GLU A 304 23.02 18.34 -18.17
CA GLU A 304 24.03 17.28 -18.17
C GLU A 304 23.62 16.07 -17.35
N ILE A 305 22.94 16.27 -16.22
CA ILE A 305 22.40 15.16 -15.41
C ILE A 305 21.26 14.46 -16.15
N THR A 306 20.36 15.22 -16.78
CA THR A 306 19.24 14.67 -17.54
C THR A 306 19.74 13.90 -18.77
N ASP A 307 20.71 14.45 -19.54
CA ASP A 307 21.35 13.78 -20.69
C ASP A 307 22.05 12.48 -20.26
N PHE A 308 22.74 12.49 -19.13
CA PHE A 308 23.37 11.30 -18.59
C PHE A 308 22.34 10.22 -18.18
N ALA A 309 21.27 10.62 -17.51
CA ALA A 309 20.20 9.71 -17.11
C ALA A 309 19.49 9.09 -18.31
N GLN A 310 19.30 9.85 -19.40
CA GLN A 310 18.75 9.37 -20.67
C GLN A 310 19.58 8.26 -21.32
N LYS A 311 20.90 8.23 -21.10
CA LYS A 311 21.78 7.15 -21.58
C LYS A 311 21.58 5.84 -20.82
N ILE A 312 21.11 5.92 -19.56
CA ILE A 312 20.80 4.76 -18.71
C ILE A 312 19.39 4.24 -18.99
N HIS A 313 18.42 5.16 -18.99
CA HIS A 313 17.01 4.85 -19.22
C HIS A 313 16.41 5.86 -20.19
N PRO A 314 16.39 5.56 -21.51
CA PRO A 314 15.87 6.47 -22.52
C PRO A 314 14.38 6.78 -22.31
N ASN A 315 14.04 8.07 -22.32
CA ASN A 315 12.66 8.57 -22.32
C ASN A 315 12.55 9.69 -23.35
N ALA A 316 12.02 9.39 -24.52
CA ALA A 316 11.92 10.35 -25.64
C ALA A 316 10.99 11.54 -25.35
N GLU A 317 10.11 11.43 -24.34
CA GLU A 317 9.18 12.51 -23.96
C GLU A 317 9.82 13.49 -22.96
N LEU A 318 10.98 13.18 -22.35
CA LEU A 318 11.62 14.00 -21.34
C LEU A 318 12.47 15.10 -21.97
N GLU A 319 12.11 16.34 -21.72
CA GLU A 319 12.82 17.53 -22.18
C GLU A 319 13.66 18.13 -21.03
N PRO A 320 14.99 18.21 -21.16
CA PRO A 320 15.82 18.92 -20.20
C PRO A 320 15.59 20.43 -20.30
N VAL A 321 15.66 21.12 -19.18
CA VAL A 321 15.67 22.59 -19.17
C VAL A 321 17.08 23.11 -19.46
N ALA A 322 17.19 24.35 -19.98
CA ALA A 322 18.43 25.01 -20.28
C ALA A 322 19.18 25.53 -19.02
N ARG A 323 19.28 24.67 -17.99
CA ARG A 323 20.05 24.89 -16.78
C ARG A 323 21.27 24.00 -16.81
N HIS A 324 22.46 24.58 -16.95
CA HIS A 324 23.71 23.84 -17.06
C HIS A 324 24.44 23.68 -15.72
N GLY A 325 25.19 22.59 -15.57
CA GLY A 325 26.01 22.28 -14.42
C GLY A 325 27.16 21.34 -14.77
N GLU A 326 27.80 20.78 -13.77
CA GLU A 326 28.90 19.85 -13.99
C GLU A 326 28.38 18.55 -14.62
N LYS A 327 29.18 17.96 -15.51
CA LYS A 327 28.84 16.65 -16.10
C LYS A 327 29.01 15.56 -15.08
N PRO A 328 28.04 14.61 -14.98
CA PRO A 328 28.21 13.40 -14.19
C PRO A 328 29.47 12.63 -14.61
N GLN A 329 30.19 12.09 -13.64
CA GLN A 329 31.42 11.34 -13.85
C GLN A 329 31.24 9.90 -13.38
N ILE A 330 31.80 8.95 -14.09
CA ILE A 330 31.93 7.56 -13.68
C ILE A 330 33.37 7.34 -13.27
N LEU A 331 33.59 7.08 -11.97
CA LEU A 331 34.91 6.78 -11.43
C LEU A 331 34.96 5.28 -11.14
N GLN A 332 36.01 4.62 -11.64
CA GLN A 332 36.21 3.19 -11.45
C GLN A 332 37.46 2.97 -10.62
N PHE A 333 37.36 2.14 -9.59
CA PHE A 333 38.45 1.83 -8.67
C PHE A 333 38.77 0.34 -8.72
N GLY A 334 40.05 -0.02 -8.56
CA GLY A 334 40.51 -1.40 -8.57
C GLY A 334 40.29 -2.15 -7.23
N SER A 335 40.04 -1.40 -6.15
CA SER A 335 39.84 -1.95 -4.81
C SER A 335 38.93 -1.06 -3.94
N ALA A 336 38.34 -1.66 -2.89
CA ALA A 336 37.54 -0.91 -1.91
C ALA A 336 38.37 0.15 -1.14
N VAL A 337 39.66 -0.03 -1.00
CA VAL A 337 40.55 0.97 -0.38
C VAL A 337 40.73 2.17 -1.26
N GLU A 338 40.91 1.96 -2.57
CA GLU A 338 41.00 3.04 -3.56
C GLU A 338 39.68 3.78 -3.68
N GLU A 339 38.53 3.06 -3.69
CA GLU A 339 37.20 3.65 -3.67
C GLU A 339 37.01 4.58 -2.46
N LEU A 340 37.34 4.09 -1.24
CA LEU A 340 37.27 4.89 -0.03
C LEU A 340 38.16 6.14 -0.13
N SER A 341 39.39 6.00 -0.59
CA SER A 341 40.30 7.13 -0.82
C SER A 341 39.73 8.15 -1.80
N GLY A 342 39.13 7.68 -2.90
CA GLY A 342 38.42 8.52 -3.87
C GLY A 342 37.27 9.30 -3.24
N ILE A 343 36.43 8.64 -2.44
CA ILE A 343 35.31 9.27 -1.70
C ILE A 343 35.84 10.33 -0.73
N MET A 344 36.92 10.05 0.02
CA MET A 344 37.57 11.04 0.90
C MET A 344 38.07 12.25 0.15
N GLY A 345 38.63 12.06 -1.06
CA GLY A 345 39.02 13.12 -1.96
C GLY A 345 37.82 13.99 -2.38
N LEU A 346 36.70 13.38 -2.75
CA LEU A 346 35.47 14.09 -3.10
C LEU A 346 34.90 14.88 -1.91
N ILE A 347 34.91 14.32 -0.69
CA ILE A 347 34.51 15.02 0.54
C ILE A 347 35.42 16.25 0.77
N SER A 348 36.72 16.11 0.57
CA SER A 348 37.67 17.22 0.69
C SER A 348 37.38 18.33 -0.34
N THR A 349 37.05 17.98 -1.57
CA THR A 349 36.66 18.93 -2.63
C THR A 349 35.33 19.60 -2.28
N TYR A 350 34.34 18.85 -1.83
CA TYR A 350 33.07 19.39 -1.36
C TYR A 350 33.25 20.45 -0.25
N ARG A 351 34.08 20.17 0.74
CA ARG A 351 34.33 21.12 1.85
C ARG A 351 34.96 22.47 1.41
N LYS A 352 35.58 22.49 0.23
CA LYS A 352 36.13 23.71 -0.39
C LYS A 352 35.15 24.36 -1.38
N SER A 353 34.03 23.71 -1.65
CA SER A 353 33.02 24.19 -2.59
C SER A 353 32.00 25.10 -1.92
N GLY A 354 31.12 25.70 -2.69
CA GLY A 354 29.95 26.45 -2.20
C GLY A 354 28.70 25.60 -1.97
N TYR A 355 28.79 24.27 -2.09
CA TYR A 355 27.66 23.39 -1.89
C TYR A 355 27.31 23.26 -0.41
N LYS A 356 26.01 23.19 -0.10
CA LYS A 356 25.51 23.14 1.29
C LYS A 356 25.46 21.72 1.86
N SER A 357 25.32 20.70 1.00
CA SER A 357 25.19 19.31 1.41
C SER A 357 25.82 18.38 0.38
N LEU A 358 26.32 17.23 0.86
CA LEU A 358 26.84 16.11 0.07
C LEU A 358 26.15 14.82 0.49
N GLY A 359 25.57 14.10 -0.47
CA GLY A 359 24.98 12.80 -0.22
C GLY A 359 25.83 11.66 -0.80
N ILE A 360 26.10 10.62 -0.01
CA ILE A 360 26.72 9.36 -0.44
C ILE A 360 25.66 8.29 -0.46
N ILE A 361 25.28 7.81 -1.65
CA ILE A 361 24.23 6.84 -1.86
C ILE A 361 24.85 5.48 -2.16
N CYS A 362 24.52 4.46 -1.35
CA CYS A 362 24.95 3.09 -1.55
C CYS A 362 23.79 2.22 -2.06
N LYS A 363 24.12 1.12 -2.72
CA LYS A 363 23.13 0.19 -3.28
C LYS A 363 22.27 -0.49 -2.21
N THR A 364 22.84 -0.79 -1.02
CA THR A 364 22.16 -1.46 0.09
C THR A 364 22.40 -0.73 1.40
N GLU A 365 21.52 -0.92 2.38
CA GLU A 365 21.67 -0.37 3.71
C GLU A 365 22.96 -0.88 4.38
N GLN A 366 23.32 -2.16 4.18
CA GLN A 366 24.53 -2.74 4.71
C GLN A 366 25.79 -2.05 4.17
N GLN A 367 25.83 -1.75 2.86
CA GLN A 367 26.92 -1.00 2.25
C GLN A 367 26.99 0.43 2.80
N ALA A 368 25.84 1.11 2.93
CA ALA A 368 25.77 2.48 3.45
C ALA A 368 26.26 2.53 4.91
N ARG A 369 25.86 1.57 5.75
CA ARG A 369 26.31 1.46 7.15
C ARG A 369 27.82 1.24 7.24
N LYS A 370 28.34 0.29 6.46
CA LYS A 370 29.78 0.01 6.40
C LYS A 370 30.56 1.25 5.94
N MET A 371 30.09 1.95 4.91
CA MET A 371 30.70 3.18 4.42
C MET A 371 30.68 4.27 5.48
N ALA A 372 29.55 4.49 6.15
CA ALA A 372 29.44 5.47 7.23
C ALA A 372 30.42 5.16 8.38
N ASP A 373 30.55 3.89 8.78
CA ASP A 373 31.48 3.49 9.84
C ASP A 373 32.96 3.71 9.45
N MET A 374 33.32 3.46 8.19
CA MET A 374 34.67 3.74 7.69
C MET A 374 34.96 5.25 7.62
N LEU A 375 33.97 6.06 7.26
CA LEU A 375 34.13 7.50 7.14
C LEU A 375 34.06 8.25 8.47
N LYS A 376 33.51 7.68 9.54
CA LYS A 376 33.47 8.28 10.90
C LYS A 376 34.84 8.69 11.42
N SER A 377 35.88 7.90 11.12
CA SER A 377 37.26 8.21 11.51
C SER A 377 37.86 9.40 10.74
N TYR A 378 37.28 9.73 9.59
CA TYR A 378 37.73 10.81 8.71
C TYR A 378 36.93 12.11 8.90
N ALA A 379 35.65 12.01 9.22
CA ALA A 379 34.74 13.15 9.29
C ALA A 379 33.66 12.92 10.36
N ASN A 380 33.62 13.80 11.36
CA ASN A 380 32.65 13.74 12.46
C ASN A 380 31.26 14.30 12.08
N ASP A 381 31.15 14.95 10.93
CA ASP A 381 29.97 15.61 10.38
C ASP A 381 29.15 14.71 9.41
N ILE A 382 29.44 13.40 9.40
CA ILE A 382 28.74 12.43 8.57
C ILE A 382 27.61 11.77 9.37
N SER A 383 26.39 11.89 8.86
CA SER A 383 25.20 11.24 9.42
C SER A 383 24.78 10.06 8.55
N PHE A 384 24.52 8.93 9.17
CA PHE A 384 23.90 7.78 8.50
C PHE A 384 22.38 7.96 8.47
N LEU A 385 21.80 7.94 7.27
CA LEU A 385 20.36 8.02 7.07
C LEU A 385 19.81 6.62 6.76
N SER A 386 18.86 6.16 7.55
CA SER A 386 18.09 4.93 7.32
C SER A 386 16.62 5.27 7.01
N SER A 387 15.85 4.29 6.57
CA SER A 387 14.41 4.44 6.36
C SER A 387 13.62 4.81 7.63
N GLN A 388 14.25 4.71 8.81
CA GLN A 388 13.67 5.05 10.11
C GLN A 388 14.26 6.33 10.71
N SER A 389 15.22 6.94 10.07
CA SER A 389 15.83 8.18 10.56
C SER A 389 14.87 9.35 10.40
N SER A 390 14.62 10.05 11.50
CA SER A 390 13.95 11.36 11.51
C SER A 390 15.00 12.45 11.36
N ALA A 391 15.65 12.54 10.23
CA ALA A 391 16.72 13.51 10.09
C ALA A 391 16.58 14.33 8.82
N PHE A 392 16.11 15.51 9.01
CA PHE A 392 16.65 16.71 8.34
C PHE A 392 16.52 17.89 9.28
#